data_48835a30ae9cc2644be6fb4a37dba234
#
_entry.id   48835a30ae9cc2644be6fb4a37dba234
#
_cell.length_a   1.000
_cell.length_b   1.000
_cell.length_c   1.000
_cell.angle_alpha   90.00
_cell.angle_beta   90.00
_cell.angle_gamma   90.00
#
_symmetry.space_group_name_H-M   'P 1'
#
loop_
_entity.id
_entity.type
_entity.pdbx_description
1 polymer ?
#
loop_
_entity_poly.entity_id
_entity_poly.type
_entity_poly.pdbx_seq_one_letter_code
_entity_poly.pdbx_strand_id
1 'polypeptide(L)'
;MMLSRFLRAVIKNGNLCLIDNKGLSQSFGDGSGVQVTIRIHDRITQWRLLFNPQLSVGEAYMKGTLTLDNGTLYDFLSLVTNNLKYLENYPLYKITGRLSRLFRRIQQHNPIGKAQKNVAHHYDLSDDLYDLFLDEDRQYSCAYFDKDTLSLEEAQVSKKRHIAAKLLLNRHGLKILDIGSGWGGMGLYLAQISGADVTGVTLSKEQHRVSVERANNAKLSSRAVFQLKDYRQQTGIFDRIVSVGMLEHVGAGHYKEYFNKVKELLADDGIALIHSIGRIDPPGTTNSWLRKYIFPGGYAPAMSEVISAIEKTGLWITDIEILRLHYA
;
A
#
# COMPACT_ATOMS: atom_id res chain seq x y z
N MET A 1 34.28 -2.60 -15.37
CA MET A 1 33.65 -1.96 -14.19
C MET A 1 32.77 -2.94 -13.43
N MET A 2 32.70 -2.88 -12.09
CA MET A 2 31.85 -3.81 -11.32
C MET A 2 30.35 -3.62 -11.65
N LEU A 3 29.89 -2.36 -11.81
CA LEU A 3 28.52 -2.08 -12.22
C LEU A 3 28.19 -2.67 -13.58
N SER A 4 29.10 -2.63 -14.56
CA SER A 4 28.86 -3.23 -15.88
C SER A 4 28.74 -4.75 -15.81
N ARG A 5 29.50 -5.43 -14.94
CA ARG A 5 29.33 -6.88 -14.71
C ARG A 5 27.98 -7.19 -14.06
N PHE A 6 27.56 -6.37 -13.11
CA PHE A 6 26.24 -6.48 -12.49
C PHE A 6 25.13 -6.30 -13.51
N LEU A 7 25.16 -5.23 -14.31
CA LEU A 7 24.14 -4.95 -15.32
C LEU A 7 24.07 -6.06 -16.39
N ARG A 8 25.21 -6.58 -16.85
CA ARG A 8 25.23 -7.76 -17.78
C ARG A 8 24.62 -9.02 -17.17
N ALA A 9 24.69 -9.16 -15.85
CA ALA A 9 24.08 -10.30 -15.17
C ALA A 9 22.57 -10.14 -15.01
N VAL A 10 22.08 -8.92 -14.77
CA VAL A 10 20.68 -8.66 -14.42
C VAL A 10 19.82 -8.15 -15.57
N ILE A 11 20.38 -7.46 -16.56
CA ILE A 11 19.65 -7.00 -17.76
C ILE A 11 19.91 -8.01 -18.88
N LYS A 12 18.92 -8.86 -19.15
CA LYS A 12 18.97 -9.89 -20.19
C LYS A 12 18.06 -9.57 -21.36
N ASN A 13 16.88 -8.99 -21.07
CA ASN A 13 15.88 -8.64 -22.05
C ASN A 13 15.82 -7.11 -22.18
N GLY A 14 15.60 -6.60 -23.39
CA GLY A 14 15.49 -5.17 -23.65
C GLY A 14 16.80 -4.53 -24.12
N ASN A 15 16.80 -3.19 -24.17
CA ASN A 15 17.90 -2.41 -24.73
C ASN A 15 18.27 -1.26 -23.78
N LEU A 16 19.20 -1.50 -22.87
CA LEU A 16 19.73 -0.49 -21.95
C LEU A 16 21.09 0.01 -22.42
N CYS A 17 21.22 1.32 -22.58
CA CYS A 17 22.51 2.00 -22.74
C CYS A 17 22.86 2.74 -21.45
N LEU A 18 24.00 2.45 -20.85
CA LEU A 18 24.56 3.18 -19.71
C LEU A 18 25.70 4.07 -20.18
N ILE A 19 25.60 5.37 -19.87
CA ILE A 19 26.69 6.32 -19.98
C ILE A 19 27.24 6.59 -18.57
N ASP A 20 28.52 6.28 -18.37
CA ASP A 20 29.14 6.47 -17.06
C ASP A 20 29.61 7.91 -16.83
N ASN A 21 30.10 8.19 -15.63
CA ASN A 21 30.61 9.52 -15.25
C ASN A 21 31.87 10.00 -16.03
N LYS A 22 32.40 9.16 -16.91
CA LYS A 22 33.52 9.50 -17.82
C LYS A 22 33.04 9.66 -19.26
N GLY A 23 31.74 9.50 -19.52
CA GLY A 23 31.14 9.56 -20.85
C GLY A 23 31.26 8.26 -21.66
N LEU A 24 31.74 7.16 -21.06
CA LEU A 24 31.84 5.87 -21.75
C LEU A 24 30.45 5.22 -21.78
N SER A 25 29.99 4.85 -22.99
CA SER A 25 28.72 4.17 -23.21
C SER A 25 28.91 2.66 -23.29
N GLN A 26 27.97 1.91 -22.72
CA GLN A 26 27.90 0.45 -22.76
C GLN A 26 26.45 0.00 -22.90
N SER A 27 26.19 -0.98 -23.77
CA SER A 27 24.85 -1.54 -23.97
C SER A 27 24.69 -2.88 -23.24
N PHE A 28 23.45 -3.15 -22.79
CA PHE A 28 23.05 -4.33 -22.03
C PHE A 28 21.67 -4.79 -22.51
N GLY A 29 21.41 -6.10 -22.40
CA GLY A 29 20.20 -6.74 -22.86
C GLY A 29 20.42 -7.44 -24.20
N ASP A 30 19.32 -7.89 -24.80
CA ASP A 30 19.27 -8.56 -26.11
C ASP A 30 19.03 -7.60 -27.28
N GLY A 31 18.89 -6.30 -26.99
CA GLY A 31 18.62 -5.25 -27.99
C GLY A 31 17.15 -5.12 -28.37
N SER A 32 16.24 -5.89 -27.77
CA SER A 32 14.80 -5.81 -28.07
C SER A 32 14.14 -4.58 -27.47
N GLY A 33 13.07 -4.11 -28.13
CA GLY A 33 12.23 -3.01 -27.63
C GLY A 33 12.86 -1.61 -27.74
N VAL A 34 12.30 -0.68 -26.97
CA VAL A 34 12.74 0.73 -26.94
C VAL A 34 14.12 0.82 -26.29
N GLN A 35 15.02 1.55 -26.92
CA GLN A 35 16.33 1.86 -26.32
C GLN A 35 16.14 2.87 -25.18
N VAL A 36 16.52 2.46 -23.98
CA VAL A 36 16.59 3.34 -22.82
C VAL A 36 18.05 3.71 -22.55
N THR A 37 18.36 5.00 -22.51
CA THR A 37 19.70 5.48 -22.18
C THR A 37 19.69 6.19 -20.84
N ILE A 38 20.46 5.66 -19.89
CA ILE A 38 20.68 6.29 -18.57
C ILE A 38 22.10 6.84 -18.48
N ARG A 39 22.24 7.99 -17.86
CA ARG A 39 23.53 8.58 -17.53
C ARG A 39 23.73 8.64 -16.02
N ILE A 40 24.90 8.23 -15.54
CA ILE A 40 25.29 8.34 -14.14
C ILE A 40 26.39 9.40 -14.04
N HIS A 41 26.12 10.44 -13.26
CA HIS A 41 26.99 11.63 -13.21
C HIS A 41 28.17 11.51 -12.25
N ASP A 42 28.15 10.58 -11.29
CA ASP A 42 29.21 10.45 -10.28
C ASP A 42 29.54 8.99 -9.91
N ARG A 43 30.74 8.78 -9.33
CA ARG A 43 31.21 7.44 -8.92
C ARG A 43 30.48 6.89 -7.69
N ILE A 44 29.99 7.76 -6.81
CA ILE A 44 29.32 7.34 -5.56
C ILE A 44 27.98 6.69 -5.94
N THR A 45 27.24 7.28 -6.88
CA THR A 45 26.01 6.73 -7.41
C THR A 45 26.24 5.34 -8.05
N GLN A 46 27.33 5.12 -8.79
CA GLN A 46 27.67 3.81 -9.33
C GLN A 46 27.84 2.74 -8.25
N TRP A 47 28.49 3.04 -7.15
CA TRP A 47 28.65 2.13 -6.02
C TRP A 47 27.33 1.87 -5.30
N ARG A 48 26.55 2.91 -5.06
CA ARG A 48 25.23 2.80 -4.40
C ARG A 48 24.28 1.92 -5.20
N LEU A 49 24.25 2.07 -6.52
CA LEU A 49 23.45 1.23 -7.42
C LEU A 49 23.87 -0.24 -7.37
N LEU A 50 25.14 -0.53 -7.18
CA LEU A 50 25.63 -1.90 -7.07
C LEU A 50 25.22 -2.56 -5.74
N PHE A 51 25.32 -1.83 -4.62
CA PHE A 51 25.11 -2.42 -3.29
C PHE A 51 23.65 -2.39 -2.81
N ASN A 52 22.88 -1.37 -3.21
CA ASN A 52 21.49 -1.22 -2.82
C ASN A 52 20.66 -0.61 -3.96
N PRO A 53 20.45 -1.35 -5.06
CA PRO A 53 19.71 -0.81 -6.21
C PRO A 53 18.29 -0.42 -5.87
N GLN A 54 17.60 -1.15 -4.98
CA GLN A 54 16.22 -0.84 -4.57
C GLN A 54 16.02 0.56 -3.97
N LEU A 55 17.01 1.08 -3.26
CA LEU A 55 16.96 2.43 -2.72
C LEU A 55 17.59 3.43 -3.69
N SER A 56 18.73 3.05 -4.24
CA SER A 56 19.64 3.99 -4.88
C SER A 56 19.17 4.43 -6.27
N VAL A 57 18.43 3.60 -7.01
CA VAL A 57 17.87 3.99 -8.32
C VAL A 57 16.92 5.18 -8.15
N GLY A 58 15.93 5.06 -7.26
CA GLY A 58 14.97 6.15 -7.01
C GLY A 58 15.66 7.40 -6.43
N GLU A 59 16.58 7.25 -5.45
CA GLU A 59 17.31 8.39 -4.90
C GLU A 59 18.19 9.10 -5.92
N ALA A 60 18.86 8.35 -6.80
CA ALA A 60 19.72 8.92 -7.83
C ALA A 60 18.92 9.69 -8.87
N TYR A 61 17.75 9.16 -9.28
CA TYR A 61 16.82 9.85 -10.17
C TYR A 61 16.30 11.15 -9.52
N MET A 62 15.80 11.09 -8.27
CA MET A 62 15.30 12.24 -7.54
C MET A 62 16.36 13.35 -7.35
N LYS A 63 17.64 12.98 -7.19
CA LYS A 63 18.77 13.90 -7.00
C LYS A 63 19.41 14.38 -8.31
N GLY A 64 18.97 13.86 -9.45
CA GLY A 64 19.57 14.14 -10.75
C GLY A 64 20.97 13.55 -10.95
N THR A 65 21.43 12.63 -10.07
CA THR A 65 22.72 11.92 -10.25
C THR A 65 22.61 10.71 -11.19
N LEU A 66 21.38 10.33 -11.54
CA LEU A 66 21.00 9.46 -12.65
C LEU A 66 19.96 10.19 -13.47
N THR A 67 20.21 10.33 -14.77
CA THR A 67 19.27 10.95 -15.73
C THR A 67 18.94 9.99 -16.86
N LEU A 68 17.79 10.22 -17.49
CA LEU A 68 17.36 9.54 -18.71
C LEU A 68 17.74 10.45 -19.91
N ASP A 69 18.68 10.02 -20.72
CA ASP A 69 19.09 10.73 -21.94
C ASP A 69 18.21 10.32 -23.14
N ASN A 70 17.64 9.10 -23.10
CA ASN A 70 16.70 8.59 -24.10
C ASN A 70 15.71 7.61 -23.46
N GLY A 71 14.47 7.61 -23.94
CA GLY A 71 13.35 6.85 -23.37
C GLY A 71 12.63 7.62 -22.25
N THR A 72 11.48 7.11 -21.85
CA THR A 72 10.67 7.66 -20.75
C THR A 72 10.99 6.95 -19.43
N LEU A 73 10.56 7.52 -18.31
CA LEU A 73 10.64 6.85 -17.02
C LEU A 73 9.85 5.51 -17.03
N TYR A 74 8.73 5.47 -17.74
CA TYR A 74 7.94 4.25 -17.92
C TYR A 74 8.73 3.17 -18.65
N ASP A 75 9.43 3.52 -19.75
CA ASP A 75 10.27 2.57 -20.50
C ASP A 75 11.39 2.01 -19.62
N PHE A 76 12.03 2.87 -18.81
CA PHE A 76 13.06 2.45 -17.87
C PHE A 76 12.51 1.49 -16.79
N LEU A 77 11.36 1.80 -16.19
CA LEU A 77 10.71 0.95 -15.21
C LEU A 77 10.26 -0.37 -15.83
N SER A 78 9.70 -0.36 -17.04
CA SER A 78 9.31 -1.55 -17.78
C SER A 78 10.51 -2.46 -18.08
N LEU A 79 11.64 -1.87 -18.49
CA LEU A 79 12.88 -2.62 -18.71
C LEU A 79 13.35 -3.27 -17.40
N VAL A 80 13.35 -2.55 -16.28
CA VAL A 80 13.76 -3.08 -14.97
C VAL A 80 12.82 -4.20 -14.51
N THR A 81 11.50 -4.00 -14.61
CA THR A 81 10.52 -5.00 -14.17
C THR A 81 10.57 -6.29 -14.97
N ASN A 82 10.78 -6.21 -16.28
CA ASN A 82 10.97 -7.37 -17.15
C ASN A 82 12.22 -8.21 -16.81
N ASN A 83 13.16 -7.61 -16.07
CA ASN A 83 14.41 -8.24 -15.68
C ASN A 83 14.49 -8.57 -14.17
N LEU A 84 13.43 -8.32 -13.37
CA LEU A 84 13.43 -8.55 -11.91
C LEU A 84 13.87 -9.96 -11.52
N LYS A 85 13.44 -11.00 -12.24
CA LYS A 85 13.83 -12.39 -11.98
C LYS A 85 15.35 -12.62 -11.98
N TYR A 86 16.09 -11.90 -12.82
CA TYR A 86 17.55 -12.01 -12.89
C TYR A 86 18.21 -11.25 -11.75
N LEU A 87 17.64 -10.09 -11.35
CA LEU A 87 18.06 -9.33 -10.20
C LEU A 87 17.90 -10.13 -8.90
N GLU A 88 16.74 -10.75 -8.69
CA GLU A 88 16.44 -11.58 -7.52
C GLU A 88 17.37 -12.79 -7.41
N ASN A 89 17.80 -13.35 -8.55
CA ASN A 89 18.72 -14.46 -8.61
C ASN A 89 20.20 -14.05 -8.45
N TYR A 90 20.52 -12.77 -8.47
CA TYR A 90 21.89 -12.32 -8.33
C TYR A 90 22.42 -12.58 -6.90
N PRO A 91 23.64 -13.19 -6.72
CA PRO A 91 24.10 -13.66 -5.42
C PRO A 91 24.10 -12.59 -4.32
N LEU A 92 24.60 -11.40 -4.61
CA LEU A 92 24.65 -10.29 -3.65
C LEU A 92 23.24 -9.91 -3.20
N TYR A 93 22.27 -9.89 -4.13
CA TYR A 93 20.88 -9.57 -3.84
C TYR A 93 20.21 -10.64 -2.97
N LYS A 94 20.50 -11.92 -3.22
CA LYS A 94 20.03 -13.03 -2.37
C LYS A 94 20.54 -12.92 -0.93
N ILE A 95 21.80 -12.53 -0.73
CA ILE A 95 22.40 -12.34 0.61
C ILE A 95 21.72 -11.16 1.31
N THR A 96 21.64 -9.99 0.67
CA THR A 96 21.01 -8.80 1.26
C THR A 96 19.52 -9.03 1.54
N GLY A 97 18.82 -9.77 0.67
CA GLY A 97 17.42 -10.16 0.87
C GLY A 97 17.23 -11.12 2.05
N ARG A 98 18.15 -12.07 2.28
CA ARG A 98 18.13 -12.95 3.47
C ARG A 98 18.35 -12.15 4.76
N LEU A 99 19.33 -11.27 4.78
CA LEU A 99 19.59 -10.38 5.92
C LEU A 99 18.40 -9.46 6.20
N SER A 100 17.81 -8.85 5.18
CA SER A 100 16.62 -8.00 5.33
C SER A 100 15.44 -8.77 5.94
N ARG A 101 15.25 -10.06 5.57
CA ARG A 101 14.21 -10.92 6.17
C ARG A 101 14.46 -11.21 7.64
N LEU A 102 15.70 -11.40 8.07
CA LEU A 102 16.03 -11.59 9.49
C LEU A 102 15.66 -10.35 10.33
N PHE A 103 15.91 -9.15 9.80
CA PHE A 103 15.57 -7.89 10.47
C PHE A 103 14.13 -7.43 10.23
N ARG A 104 13.30 -8.20 9.52
CA ARG A 104 11.92 -7.85 9.16
C ARG A 104 11.06 -7.44 10.37
N ARG A 105 11.12 -8.23 11.45
CA ARG A 105 10.33 -7.95 12.67
C ARG A 105 10.65 -6.58 13.27
N ILE A 106 11.92 -6.17 13.26
CA ILE A 106 12.38 -4.86 13.75
C ILE A 106 11.91 -3.76 12.79
N GLN A 107 12.04 -3.99 11.48
CA GLN A 107 11.65 -3.02 10.45
C GLN A 107 10.14 -2.74 10.43
N GLN A 108 9.33 -3.76 10.72
CA GLN A 108 7.86 -3.70 10.72
C GLN A 108 7.28 -3.48 12.12
N HIS A 109 8.11 -3.27 13.15
CA HIS A 109 7.62 -2.97 14.49
C HIS A 109 6.99 -1.58 14.53
N ASN A 110 5.66 -1.55 14.77
CA ASN A 110 4.85 -0.34 14.69
C ASN A 110 4.02 -0.11 15.97
N PRO A 111 4.67 0.23 17.12
CA PRO A 111 3.97 0.56 18.35
C PRO A 111 3.13 1.84 18.21
N ILE A 112 2.17 2.07 19.10
CA ILE A 112 1.16 3.16 19.02
C ILE A 112 1.78 4.52 18.67
N GLY A 113 2.80 4.98 19.38
CA GLY A 113 3.40 6.31 19.13
C GLY A 113 4.16 6.41 17.80
N LYS A 114 4.69 5.30 17.28
CA LYS A 114 5.34 5.25 15.97
C LYS A 114 4.32 5.14 14.83
N ALA A 115 3.23 4.41 15.07
CA ALA A 115 2.14 4.29 14.11
C ALA A 115 1.57 5.66 13.73
N GLN A 116 1.31 6.52 14.71
CA GLN A 116 0.81 7.88 14.46
C GLN A 116 1.78 8.71 13.61
N LYS A 117 3.10 8.66 13.91
CA LYS A 117 4.12 9.39 13.14
C LYS A 117 4.23 8.85 11.70
N ASN A 118 4.13 7.54 11.50
CA ASN A 118 4.20 6.92 10.19
C ASN A 118 2.98 7.28 9.34
N VAL A 119 1.78 7.26 9.93
CA VAL A 119 0.53 7.66 9.27
C VAL A 119 0.56 9.15 8.92
N ALA A 120 0.95 10.02 9.86
CA ALA A 120 1.11 11.45 9.60
C ALA A 120 2.09 11.72 8.44
N HIS A 121 3.26 11.08 8.42
CA HIS A 121 4.23 11.24 7.34
C HIS A 121 3.68 10.88 5.95
N HIS A 122 2.77 9.91 5.87
CA HIS A 122 2.19 9.46 4.60
C HIS A 122 0.96 10.28 4.18
N TYR A 123 0.08 10.63 5.12
CA TYR A 123 -1.21 11.24 4.82
C TYR A 123 -1.29 12.75 5.09
N ASP A 124 -0.32 13.34 5.81
CA ASP A 124 -0.25 14.79 6.05
C ASP A 124 0.51 15.52 4.90
N LEU A 125 0.56 14.92 3.71
CA LEU A 125 0.93 15.58 2.46
C LEU A 125 -0.18 16.57 2.08
N SER A 126 0.14 17.58 1.24
CA SER A 126 -0.87 18.58 0.85
C SER A 126 -2.07 17.92 0.17
N ASP A 127 -3.27 18.40 0.49
CA ASP A 127 -4.52 17.98 -0.15
C ASP A 127 -4.44 18.09 -1.68
N ASP A 128 -3.77 19.12 -2.19
CA ASP A 128 -3.56 19.36 -3.62
C ASP A 128 -2.92 18.17 -4.34
N LEU A 129 -2.01 17.44 -3.66
CA LEU A 129 -1.40 16.25 -4.25
C LEU A 129 -2.42 15.13 -4.45
N TYR A 130 -3.28 14.90 -3.47
CA TYR A 130 -4.30 13.84 -3.54
C TYR A 130 -5.39 14.18 -4.56
N ASP A 131 -5.76 15.44 -4.67
CA ASP A 131 -6.75 15.93 -5.64
C ASP A 131 -6.30 15.78 -7.11
N LEU A 132 -4.99 15.60 -7.36
CA LEU A 132 -4.46 15.36 -8.69
C LEU A 132 -4.75 13.95 -9.24
N PHE A 133 -4.97 12.95 -8.39
CA PHE A 133 -5.05 11.55 -8.85
C PHE A 133 -6.13 10.70 -8.16
N LEU A 134 -6.74 11.17 -7.08
CA LEU A 134 -7.86 10.47 -6.44
C LEU A 134 -9.19 10.94 -7.05
N ASP A 135 -10.22 10.12 -6.83
CA ASP A 135 -11.60 10.47 -7.08
C ASP A 135 -12.09 11.59 -6.15
N GLU A 136 -13.23 12.22 -6.46
CA GLU A 136 -13.83 13.30 -5.64
C GLU A 136 -14.09 12.89 -4.18
N ASP A 137 -14.32 11.59 -3.93
CA ASP A 137 -14.53 11.04 -2.58
C ASP A 137 -13.21 10.75 -1.85
N ARG A 138 -12.05 11.00 -2.49
CA ARG A 138 -10.69 10.75 -1.98
C ARG A 138 -10.53 9.32 -1.46
N GLN A 139 -10.96 8.33 -2.23
CA GLN A 139 -10.82 6.91 -1.92
C GLN A 139 -9.41 6.43 -2.24
N TYR A 140 -8.49 6.47 -1.28
CA TYR A 140 -7.09 6.05 -1.46
C TYR A 140 -6.91 4.54 -1.23
N SER A 141 -7.65 3.75 -1.99
CA SER A 141 -7.58 2.29 -1.98
C SER A 141 -8.06 1.73 -3.32
N CYS A 142 -7.79 0.45 -3.58
CA CYS A 142 -8.18 -0.21 -4.83
C CYS A 142 -9.65 0.03 -5.17
N ALA A 143 -9.93 0.52 -6.37
CA ALA A 143 -11.28 0.65 -6.90
C ALA A 143 -11.82 -0.73 -7.34
N TYR A 144 -13.11 -0.83 -7.65
CA TYR A 144 -13.73 -2.06 -8.16
C TYR A 144 -14.31 -1.80 -9.55
N PHE A 145 -13.57 -2.23 -10.57
CA PHE A 145 -13.97 -2.10 -11.97
C PHE A 145 -14.79 -3.32 -12.38
N ASP A 146 -16.08 -3.32 -12.17
CA ASP A 146 -16.98 -4.40 -12.64
C ASP A 146 -17.13 -4.40 -14.18
N LYS A 147 -16.73 -3.30 -14.83
CA LYS A 147 -16.62 -3.14 -16.28
C LYS A 147 -15.39 -2.29 -16.60
N ASP A 148 -14.69 -2.63 -17.68
CA ASP A 148 -13.48 -1.92 -18.14
C ASP A 148 -13.76 -0.46 -18.60
N THR A 149 -15.03 -0.09 -18.76
CA THR A 149 -15.45 1.24 -19.24
C THR A 149 -15.76 2.23 -18.11
N LEU A 150 -15.69 1.82 -16.85
CA LEU A 150 -16.00 2.70 -15.72
C LEU A 150 -14.92 3.79 -15.56
N SER A 151 -15.37 4.99 -15.18
CA SER A 151 -14.48 6.01 -14.64
C SER A 151 -13.96 5.60 -13.26
N LEU A 152 -12.93 6.30 -12.76
CA LEU A 152 -12.41 6.07 -11.42
C LEU A 152 -13.49 6.31 -10.35
N GLU A 153 -14.29 7.36 -10.49
CA GLU A 153 -15.39 7.72 -9.59
C GLU A 153 -16.41 6.59 -9.52
N GLU A 154 -16.84 6.09 -10.68
CA GLU A 154 -17.81 5.00 -10.76
C GLU A 154 -17.26 3.70 -10.16
N ALA A 155 -15.99 3.39 -10.42
CA ALA A 155 -15.34 2.22 -9.86
C ALA A 155 -15.13 2.33 -8.33
N GLN A 156 -14.90 3.53 -7.80
CA GLN A 156 -14.84 3.75 -6.34
C GLN A 156 -16.22 3.64 -5.68
N VAL A 157 -17.28 4.09 -6.35
CA VAL A 157 -18.67 3.83 -5.89
C VAL A 157 -18.98 2.33 -5.94
N SER A 158 -18.59 1.64 -7.01
CA SER A 158 -18.74 0.18 -7.14
C SER A 158 -18.02 -0.57 -6.03
N LYS A 159 -16.80 -0.13 -5.63
CA LYS A 159 -16.09 -0.68 -4.46
C LYS A 159 -16.91 -0.54 -3.18
N LYS A 160 -17.42 0.66 -2.89
CA LYS A 160 -18.22 0.90 -1.67
C LYS A 160 -19.47 0.03 -1.64
N ARG A 161 -20.15 -0.11 -2.78
CA ARG A 161 -21.34 -0.99 -2.96
C ARG A 161 -20.98 -2.47 -2.75
N HIS A 162 -19.86 -2.91 -3.32
CA HIS A 162 -19.37 -4.29 -3.17
C HIS A 162 -19.04 -4.64 -1.72
N ILE A 163 -18.35 -3.74 -1.02
CA ILE A 163 -18.06 -3.87 0.42
C ILE A 163 -19.35 -3.90 1.25
N ALA A 164 -20.29 -3.00 0.98
CA ALA A 164 -21.58 -2.95 1.68
C ALA A 164 -22.38 -4.24 1.50
N ALA A 165 -22.37 -4.82 0.30
CA ALA A 165 -23.04 -6.10 0.02
C ALA A 165 -22.42 -7.24 0.84
N LYS A 166 -21.09 -7.33 0.93
CA LYS A 166 -20.37 -8.34 1.75
C LYS A 166 -20.59 -8.16 3.26
N LEU A 167 -20.83 -6.92 3.71
CA LEU A 167 -21.14 -6.64 5.11
C LEU A 167 -22.57 -7.05 5.51
N LEU A 168 -23.44 -7.46 4.56
CA LEU A 168 -24.81 -7.86 4.80
C LEU A 168 -25.58 -6.84 5.66
N LEU A 169 -25.75 -5.62 5.13
CA LEU A 169 -26.45 -4.52 5.82
C LEU A 169 -27.98 -4.69 5.72
N ASN A 170 -28.48 -5.79 6.23
CA ASN A 170 -29.84 -6.30 6.02
C ASN A 170 -30.82 -6.05 7.18
N ARG A 171 -30.38 -5.30 8.21
CA ARG A 171 -31.23 -4.91 9.36
C ARG A 171 -30.99 -3.45 9.74
N HIS A 172 -31.99 -2.82 10.36
CA HIS A 172 -31.89 -1.45 10.88
C HIS A 172 -31.08 -1.41 12.18
N GLY A 173 -30.53 -0.25 12.49
CA GLY A 173 -29.85 0.01 13.76
C GLY A 173 -28.51 -0.71 13.93
N LEU A 174 -27.89 -1.12 12.84
CA LEU A 174 -26.55 -1.71 12.88
C LEU A 174 -25.52 -0.68 13.38
N LYS A 175 -24.60 -1.14 14.22
CA LYS A 175 -23.40 -0.40 14.61
C LYS A 175 -22.23 -0.87 13.77
N ILE A 176 -21.59 0.06 13.06
CA ILE A 176 -20.47 -0.22 12.16
C ILE A 176 -19.21 0.47 12.69
N LEU A 177 -18.09 -0.24 12.72
CA LEU A 177 -16.77 0.33 12.95
C LEU A 177 -15.98 0.36 11.65
N ASP A 178 -15.46 1.55 11.28
CA ASP A 178 -14.55 1.75 10.14
C ASP A 178 -13.13 1.99 10.67
N ILE A 179 -12.27 0.97 10.60
CA ILE A 179 -10.89 1.01 11.10
C ILE A 179 -9.97 1.56 10.00
N GLY A 180 -9.42 2.75 10.21
CA GLY A 180 -8.66 3.47 9.20
C GLY A 180 -9.59 4.21 8.25
N SER A 181 -10.53 4.96 8.79
CA SER A 181 -11.63 5.60 8.05
C SER A 181 -11.20 6.64 7.01
N GLY A 182 -9.91 7.00 6.95
CA GLY A 182 -9.42 7.99 5.99
C GLY A 182 -10.21 9.30 6.05
N TRP A 183 -10.53 9.87 4.91
CA TRP A 183 -11.36 11.08 4.79
C TRP A 183 -12.87 10.83 4.97
N GLY A 184 -13.26 9.66 5.50
CA GLY A 184 -14.62 9.34 5.92
C GLY A 184 -15.54 8.80 4.83
N GLY A 185 -15.12 8.71 3.57
CA GLY A 185 -15.99 8.36 2.44
C GLY A 185 -16.70 7.02 2.58
N MET A 186 -16.03 5.96 3.07
CA MET A 186 -16.65 4.65 3.31
C MET A 186 -17.69 4.74 4.42
N GLY A 187 -17.33 5.32 5.58
CA GLY A 187 -18.23 5.46 6.72
C GLY A 187 -19.49 6.26 6.38
N LEU A 188 -19.34 7.39 5.67
CA LEU A 188 -20.47 8.21 5.22
C LEU A 188 -21.39 7.44 4.25
N TYR A 189 -20.81 6.73 3.29
CA TYR A 189 -21.56 5.90 2.36
C TYR A 189 -22.38 4.83 3.09
N LEU A 190 -21.76 4.10 4.03
CA LEU A 190 -22.46 3.05 4.79
C LEU A 190 -23.59 3.63 5.65
N ALA A 191 -23.37 4.77 6.33
CA ALA A 191 -24.41 5.46 7.09
C ALA A 191 -25.59 5.90 6.21
N GLN A 192 -25.29 6.43 5.03
CA GLN A 192 -26.29 6.95 4.10
C GLN A 192 -27.20 5.84 3.54
N ILE A 193 -26.61 4.71 3.10
CA ILE A 193 -27.38 3.67 2.41
C ILE A 193 -28.16 2.75 3.34
N SER A 194 -27.68 2.56 4.58
CA SER A 194 -28.26 1.60 5.54
C SER A 194 -28.95 2.24 6.74
N GLY A 195 -28.71 3.53 6.99
CA GLY A 195 -29.14 4.19 8.21
C GLY A 195 -28.43 3.67 9.48
N ALA A 196 -27.30 2.97 9.34
CA ALA A 196 -26.51 2.47 10.45
C ALA A 196 -25.78 3.58 11.20
N ASP A 197 -25.46 3.32 12.46
CA ASP A 197 -24.57 4.17 13.27
C ASP A 197 -23.12 3.77 13.03
N VAL A 198 -22.36 4.65 12.37
CA VAL A 198 -20.97 4.39 11.97
C VAL A 198 -20.00 5.14 12.88
N THR A 199 -19.03 4.41 13.42
CA THR A 199 -17.87 5.00 14.11
C THR A 199 -16.64 4.80 13.23
N GLY A 200 -16.03 5.87 12.75
CA GLY A 200 -14.76 5.83 12.02
C GLY A 200 -13.58 6.21 12.92
N VAL A 201 -12.46 5.49 12.82
CA VAL A 201 -11.24 5.82 13.57
C VAL A 201 -10.06 6.01 12.61
N THR A 202 -9.30 7.09 12.83
CA THR A 202 -8.07 7.40 12.08
C THR A 202 -6.99 7.97 13.01
N LEU A 203 -5.71 7.89 12.61
CA LEU A 203 -4.59 8.51 13.32
C LEU A 203 -4.12 9.82 12.67
N SER A 204 -4.60 10.16 11.48
CA SER A 204 -4.29 11.43 10.81
C SER A 204 -5.24 12.53 11.29
N LYS A 205 -4.67 13.65 11.75
CA LYS A 205 -5.44 14.83 12.17
C LYS A 205 -6.19 15.45 11.00
N GLU A 206 -5.57 15.49 9.84
CA GLU A 206 -6.16 16.07 8.64
C GLU A 206 -7.33 15.23 8.12
N GLN A 207 -7.15 13.93 8.01
CA GLN A 207 -8.24 13.02 7.64
C GLN A 207 -9.44 13.13 8.62
N HIS A 208 -9.15 13.20 9.93
CA HIS A 208 -10.19 13.39 10.94
C HIS A 208 -10.94 14.70 10.75
N ARG A 209 -10.23 15.82 10.57
CA ARG A 209 -10.85 17.15 10.34
C ARG A 209 -11.80 17.11 9.15
N VAL A 210 -11.30 16.62 8.01
CA VAL A 210 -12.08 16.53 6.76
C VAL A 210 -13.27 15.58 6.90
N SER A 211 -13.10 14.42 7.54
CA SER A 211 -14.21 13.47 7.73
C SER A 211 -15.34 14.02 8.57
N VAL A 212 -15.03 14.79 9.65
CA VAL A 212 -16.02 15.47 10.49
C VAL A 212 -16.74 16.57 9.70
N GLU A 213 -16.00 17.37 8.93
CA GLU A 213 -16.59 18.43 8.08
C GLU A 213 -17.55 17.82 7.03
N ARG A 214 -17.14 16.74 6.37
CA ARG A 214 -17.98 16.02 5.40
C ARG A 214 -19.23 15.43 6.04
N ALA A 215 -19.14 14.87 7.25
CA ALA A 215 -20.31 14.38 7.99
C ALA A 215 -21.32 15.49 8.29
N ASN A 216 -20.83 16.67 8.66
CA ASN A 216 -21.68 17.84 8.91
C ASN A 216 -22.37 18.32 7.62
N ASN A 217 -21.61 18.46 6.53
CA ASN A 217 -22.13 18.90 5.23
C ASN A 217 -23.17 17.93 4.66
N ALA A 218 -22.96 16.61 4.85
CA ALA A 218 -23.90 15.57 4.47
C ALA A 218 -25.10 15.43 5.42
N LYS A 219 -25.15 16.17 6.54
CA LYS A 219 -26.16 16.06 7.61
C LYS A 219 -26.22 14.65 8.24
N LEU A 220 -25.07 13.98 8.30
CA LEU A 220 -24.91 12.63 8.83
C LEU A 220 -24.17 12.60 10.19
N SER A 221 -23.88 13.74 10.82
CA SER A 221 -23.09 13.84 12.06
C SER A 221 -23.69 13.07 13.25
N SER A 222 -25.02 12.85 13.23
CA SER A 222 -25.69 12.01 14.24
C SER A 222 -25.54 10.51 14.03
N ARG A 223 -25.12 10.08 12.83
CA ARG A 223 -24.98 8.66 12.44
C ARG A 223 -23.56 8.27 12.07
N ALA A 224 -22.74 9.20 11.59
CA ALA A 224 -21.34 8.95 11.23
C ALA A 224 -20.44 9.82 12.12
N VAL A 225 -19.84 9.20 13.12
CA VAL A 225 -18.96 9.86 14.10
C VAL A 225 -17.52 9.43 13.83
N PHE A 226 -16.65 10.40 13.54
CA PHE A 226 -15.22 10.15 13.32
C PHE A 226 -14.40 10.55 14.54
N GLN A 227 -13.40 9.72 14.89
CA GLN A 227 -12.57 9.90 16.06
C GLN A 227 -11.09 9.85 15.69
N LEU A 228 -10.31 10.79 16.22
CA LEU A 228 -8.85 10.74 16.17
C LEU A 228 -8.35 9.78 17.24
N LYS A 229 -8.29 8.49 16.92
CA LYS A 229 -8.07 7.42 17.89
C LYS A 229 -7.39 6.21 17.26
N ASP A 230 -6.51 5.57 18.01
CA ASP A 230 -5.95 4.28 17.61
C ASP A 230 -7.02 3.18 17.80
N TYR A 231 -7.19 2.31 16.80
CA TYR A 231 -8.17 1.20 16.85
C TYR A 231 -7.94 0.27 18.06
N ARG A 232 -6.71 0.14 18.53
CA ARG A 232 -6.35 -0.66 19.71
C ARG A 232 -7.00 -0.15 21.00
N GLN A 233 -7.31 1.15 21.04
CA GLN A 233 -8.00 1.80 22.16
C GLN A 233 -9.52 1.84 21.99
N GLN A 234 -10.04 1.34 20.86
CA GLN A 234 -11.49 1.31 20.64
C GLN A 234 -12.15 0.32 21.58
N THR A 235 -13.36 0.66 22.01
CA THR A 235 -14.21 -0.12 22.92
C THR A 235 -15.63 -0.20 22.40
N GLY A 236 -16.42 -1.08 22.96
CA GLY A 236 -17.80 -1.32 22.52
C GLY A 236 -17.90 -2.52 21.60
N ILE A 237 -19.14 -2.87 21.24
CA ILE A 237 -19.47 -3.99 20.34
C ILE A 237 -20.10 -3.44 19.08
N PHE A 238 -19.66 -3.95 17.94
CA PHE A 238 -20.11 -3.54 16.61
C PHE A 238 -20.66 -4.76 15.85
N ASP A 239 -21.78 -4.57 15.18
CA ASP A 239 -22.39 -5.61 14.32
C ASP A 239 -21.56 -5.85 13.06
N ARG A 240 -20.89 -4.81 12.58
CA ARG A 240 -20.06 -4.84 11.37
C ARG A 240 -18.75 -4.11 11.61
N ILE A 241 -17.67 -4.66 11.08
CA ILE A 241 -16.37 -4.00 11.07
C ILE A 241 -15.88 -3.94 9.62
N VAL A 242 -15.47 -2.78 9.16
CA VAL A 242 -14.80 -2.59 7.87
C VAL A 242 -13.41 -2.00 8.10
N SER A 243 -12.44 -2.45 7.32
CA SER A 243 -11.09 -1.89 7.34
C SER A 243 -10.48 -2.01 5.95
N VAL A 244 -10.18 -0.89 5.33
CA VAL A 244 -9.70 -0.82 3.94
C VAL A 244 -8.36 -0.11 3.89
N GLY A 245 -7.32 -0.80 3.36
CA GLY A 245 -5.97 -0.24 3.21
C GLY A 245 -5.25 0.05 4.53
N MET A 246 -5.65 -0.63 5.61
CA MET A 246 -5.08 -0.37 6.94
C MET A 246 -4.14 -1.50 7.40
N LEU A 247 -4.39 -2.75 7.00
CA LEU A 247 -3.61 -3.92 7.44
C LEU A 247 -2.13 -3.80 7.06
N GLU A 248 -1.82 -3.10 5.99
CA GLU A 248 -0.48 -2.77 5.52
C GLU A 248 0.33 -1.96 6.54
N HIS A 249 -0.34 -1.18 7.37
CA HIS A 249 0.26 -0.34 8.41
C HIS A 249 0.37 -1.02 9.77
N VAL A 250 -0.25 -2.19 9.95
CA VAL A 250 -0.22 -2.95 11.21
C VAL A 250 1.16 -3.56 11.47
N GLY A 251 1.78 -4.13 10.43
CA GLY A 251 3.03 -4.89 10.50
C GLY A 251 2.80 -6.35 10.87
N ALA A 252 3.52 -7.26 10.21
CA ALA A 252 3.28 -8.71 10.31
C ALA A 252 3.41 -9.27 11.73
N GLY A 253 4.24 -8.64 12.59
CA GLY A 253 4.37 -9.04 14.01
C GLY A 253 3.13 -8.76 14.86
N HIS A 254 2.22 -7.91 14.40
CA HIS A 254 1.05 -7.44 15.13
C HIS A 254 -0.29 -7.93 14.55
N TYR A 255 -0.28 -8.76 13.48
CA TYR A 255 -1.53 -9.26 12.87
C TYR A 255 -2.41 -10.03 13.86
N LYS A 256 -1.81 -10.86 14.74
CA LYS A 256 -2.58 -11.55 15.78
C LYS A 256 -3.25 -10.56 16.74
N GLU A 257 -2.55 -9.51 17.15
CA GLU A 257 -3.09 -8.45 18.01
C GLU A 257 -4.25 -7.72 17.30
N TYR A 258 -4.07 -7.40 16.03
CA TYR A 258 -5.09 -6.76 15.19
C TYR A 258 -6.37 -7.62 15.11
N PHE A 259 -6.25 -8.89 14.74
CA PHE A 259 -7.42 -9.78 14.61
C PHE A 259 -8.05 -10.15 15.95
N ASN A 260 -7.29 -10.24 17.04
CA ASN A 260 -7.84 -10.35 18.38
C ASN A 260 -8.68 -9.11 18.74
N LYS A 261 -8.19 -7.90 18.37
CA LYS A 261 -8.96 -6.68 18.62
C LYS A 261 -10.21 -6.61 17.74
N VAL A 262 -10.15 -7.03 16.49
CA VAL A 262 -11.33 -7.16 15.64
C VAL A 262 -12.35 -8.11 16.29
N LYS A 263 -11.92 -9.28 16.79
CA LYS A 263 -12.80 -10.22 17.50
C LYS A 263 -13.41 -9.64 18.76
N GLU A 264 -12.61 -8.93 19.57
CA GLU A 264 -13.08 -8.27 20.81
C GLU A 264 -14.20 -7.26 20.56
N LEU A 265 -14.13 -6.56 19.42
CA LEU A 265 -15.06 -5.50 19.05
C LEU A 265 -16.26 -6.01 18.25
N LEU A 266 -16.20 -7.21 17.70
CA LEU A 266 -17.23 -7.78 16.82
C LEU A 266 -18.30 -8.50 17.65
N ALA A 267 -19.57 -8.28 17.34
CA ALA A 267 -20.69 -9.03 17.89
C ALA A 267 -20.59 -10.52 17.51
N ASP A 268 -21.25 -11.40 18.28
CA ASP A 268 -21.20 -12.85 18.05
C ASP A 268 -21.68 -13.27 16.66
N ASP A 269 -22.69 -12.59 16.12
CA ASP A 269 -23.20 -12.73 14.73
C ASP A 269 -22.64 -11.68 13.77
N GLY A 270 -21.57 -11.03 14.17
CA GLY A 270 -20.97 -9.92 13.44
C GLY A 270 -20.15 -10.35 12.23
N ILE A 271 -19.99 -9.41 11.28
CA ILE A 271 -19.17 -9.60 10.07
C ILE A 271 -18.08 -8.56 10.04
N ALA A 272 -16.84 -9.00 9.84
CA ALA A 272 -15.70 -8.13 9.59
C ALA A 272 -15.21 -8.30 8.14
N LEU A 273 -15.07 -7.19 7.41
CA LEU A 273 -14.48 -7.14 6.09
C LEU A 273 -13.13 -6.41 6.17
N ILE A 274 -12.07 -7.12 5.84
CA ILE A 274 -10.70 -6.58 5.82
C ILE A 274 -10.18 -6.59 4.39
N HIS A 275 -9.92 -5.42 3.85
CA HIS A 275 -9.35 -5.24 2.52
C HIS A 275 -7.92 -4.73 2.64
N SER A 276 -7.00 -5.32 1.90
CA SER A 276 -5.58 -4.97 1.95
C SER A 276 -4.89 -5.25 0.62
N ILE A 277 -3.87 -4.47 0.30
CA ILE A 277 -2.90 -4.86 -0.72
C ILE A 277 -2.20 -6.14 -0.23
N GLY A 278 -2.27 -7.19 -1.04
CA GLY A 278 -1.60 -8.45 -0.77
C GLY A 278 -0.43 -8.69 -1.72
N ARG A 279 0.39 -9.68 -1.39
CA ARG A 279 1.42 -10.19 -2.28
C ARG A 279 1.18 -11.65 -2.62
N ILE A 280 1.51 -12.02 -3.86
CA ILE A 280 1.46 -13.41 -4.30
C ILE A 280 2.66 -14.22 -3.77
N ASP A 281 3.79 -13.54 -3.57
CA ASP A 281 5.03 -14.14 -3.09
C ASP A 281 4.93 -14.53 -1.61
N PRO A 282 5.75 -15.49 -1.15
CA PRO A 282 5.90 -15.78 0.27
C PRO A 282 6.26 -14.54 1.10
N PRO A 283 6.16 -14.64 2.45
CA PRO A 283 6.50 -13.54 3.35
C PRO A 283 7.85 -12.90 3.04
N GLY A 284 7.85 -11.56 2.86
CA GLY A 284 9.00 -10.79 2.41
C GLY A 284 9.22 -9.49 3.17
N THR A 285 9.87 -8.54 2.52
CA THR A 285 10.13 -7.19 3.03
C THR A 285 9.63 -6.16 2.02
N THR A 286 9.36 -4.95 2.49
CA THR A 286 9.02 -3.81 1.63
C THR A 286 10.27 -3.27 0.95
N ASN A 287 10.14 -2.87 -0.31
CA ASN A 287 11.18 -2.17 -1.05
C ASN A 287 11.74 -1.00 -0.22
N SER A 288 13.07 -0.86 -0.21
CA SER A 288 13.74 0.11 0.67
C SER A 288 13.39 1.56 0.34
N TRP A 289 13.16 1.88 -0.95
CA TRP A 289 12.76 3.21 -1.37
C TRP A 289 11.32 3.51 -0.96
N LEU A 290 10.38 2.58 -1.20
CA LEU A 290 8.98 2.72 -0.77
C LEU A 290 8.89 2.89 0.75
N ARG A 291 9.65 2.09 1.51
CA ARG A 291 9.68 2.19 2.98
C ARG A 291 10.21 3.51 3.48
N LYS A 292 11.18 4.12 2.76
CA LYS A 292 11.79 5.39 3.19
C LYS A 292 10.94 6.60 2.84
N TYR A 293 10.32 6.61 1.66
CA TYR A 293 9.72 7.82 1.09
C TYR A 293 8.20 7.78 1.02
N ILE A 294 7.58 6.60 0.89
CA ILE A 294 6.14 6.48 0.65
C ILE A 294 5.43 5.88 1.86
N PHE A 295 5.79 4.65 2.26
CA PHE A 295 5.10 3.90 3.33
C PHE A 295 6.06 3.52 4.47
N PRO A 296 6.45 4.45 5.36
CA PRO A 296 7.25 4.11 6.53
C PRO A 296 6.54 3.09 7.41
N GLY A 297 7.18 1.93 7.60
CA GLY A 297 6.58 0.82 8.35
C GLY A 297 5.56 -0.01 7.58
N GLY A 298 5.16 0.39 6.37
CA GLY A 298 4.19 -0.32 5.55
C GLY A 298 4.71 -1.65 4.99
N TYR A 299 3.81 -2.62 4.88
CA TYR A 299 4.10 -3.94 4.34
C TYR A 299 2.87 -4.55 3.68
N ALA A 300 2.97 -4.96 2.43
CA ALA A 300 1.95 -5.76 1.77
C ALA A 300 2.03 -7.21 2.27
N PRO A 301 1.04 -7.72 3.03
CA PRO A 301 1.09 -9.04 3.63
C PRO A 301 1.01 -10.17 2.61
N ALA A 302 1.66 -11.29 2.92
CA ALA A 302 1.37 -12.54 2.23
C ALA A 302 0.07 -13.14 2.80
N MET A 303 -0.73 -13.79 1.95
CA MET A 303 -1.99 -14.43 2.35
C MET A 303 -1.79 -15.41 3.51
N SER A 304 -0.71 -16.19 3.46
CA SER A 304 -0.35 -17.17 4.52
C SER A 304 -0.13 -16.52 5.89
N GLU A 305 0.35 -15.27 5.95
CA GLU A 305 0.54 -14.55 7.21
C GLU A 305 -0.81 -14.10 7.80
N VAL A 306 -1.70 -13.61 6.92
CA VAL A 306 -3.03 -13.12 7.30
C VAL A 306 -3.89 -14.29 7.78
N ILE A 307 -4.02 -15.35 6.99
CA ILE A 307 -4.81 -16.55 7.35
C ILE A 307 -4.31 -17.15 8.65
N SER A 308 -2.99 -17.38 8.78
CA SER A 308 -2.41 -17.93 10.00
C SER A 308 -2.65 -17.05 11.24
N ALA A 309 -2.77 -15.74 11.07
CA ALA A 309 -3.09 -14.85 12.19
C ALA A 309 -4.57 -14.93 12.57
N ILE A 310 -5.48 -15.02 11.60
CA ILE A 310 -6.94 -15.14 11.81
C ILE A 310 -7.27 -16.47 12.51
N GLU A 311 -6.75 -17.59 12.02
CA GLU A 311 -6.97 -18.93 12.61
C GLU A 311 -6.68 -18.99 14.13
N LYS A 312 -5.65 -18.23 14.57
CA LYS A 312 -5.26 -18.18 15.99
C LYS A 312 -6.19 -17.35 16.88
N THR A 313 -7.18 -16.68 16.30
CA THR A 313 -8.14 -15.84 17.05
C THR A 313 -9.50 -16.51 17.21
N GLY A 314 -9.78 -17.56 16.43
CA GLY A 314 -11.08 -18.24 16.40
C GLY A 314 -12.14 -17.45 15.61
N LEU A 315 -11.75 -16.46 14.80
CA LEU A 315 -12.59 -15.90 13.75
C LEU A 315 -12.69 -16.89 12.58
N TRP A 316 -13.85 -16.99 11.98
CA TRP A 316 -14.07 -17.83 10.80
C TRP A 316 -13.84 -17.02 9.54
N ILE A 317 -13.09 -17.55 8.57
CA ILE A 317 -12.94 -16.97 7.24
C ILE A 317 -14.06 -17.53 6.39
N THR A 318 -15.00 -16.69 6.01
CA THR A 318 -16.18 -17.07 5.22
C THR A 318 -16.03 -16.76 3.74
N ASP A 319 -15.15 -15.82 3.39
CA ASP A 319 -14.89 -15.42 2.01
C ASP A 319 -13.47 -14.84 1.83
N ILE A 320 -12.86 -15.12 0.70
CA ILE A 320 -11.60 -14.51 0.25
C ILE A 320 -11.72 -14.18 -1.23
N GLU A 321 -11.52 -12.91 -1.56
CA GLU A 321 -11.56 -12.43 -2.93
C GLU A 321 -10.23 -11.76 -3.31
N ILE A 322 -9.71 -12.10 -4.49
CA ILE A 322 -8.48 -11.54 -5.04
C ILE A 322 -8.80 -10.56 -6.15
N LEU A 323 -8.62 -9.28 -5.89
CA LEU A 323 -9.01 -8.18 -6.78
C LEU A 323 -8.04 -7.91 -7.94
N ARG A 324 -7.00 -8.69 -8.12
CA ARG A 324 -6.02 -8.65 -9.23
C ARG A 324 -6.00 -7.35 -10.06
N LEU A 325 -6.70 -7.35 -11.21
CA LEU A 325 -6.64 -6.30 -12.23
C LEU A 325 -7.39 -5.01 -11.85
N HIS A 326 -8.19 -5.01 -10.79
CA HIS A 326 -8.85 -3.79 -10.31
C HIS A 326 -7.86 -2.71 -9.82
N TYR A 327 -6.60 -3.08 -9.61
CA TYR A 327 -5.54 -2.16 -9.18
C TYR A 327 -4.67 -1.63 -10.34
N ALA A 328 -4.90 -2.11 -11.59
CA ALA A 328 -4.09 -1.77 -12.76
C ALA A 328 -4.47 -0.40 -13.35
#